data_440b16ed00038c761bd53e60117d58b1
#
_entry.id   440b16ed00038c761bd53e60117d58b1
#
_cell.length_a   1.000
_cell.length_b   1.000
_cell.length_c   1.000
_cell.angle_alpha   90.00
_cell.angle_beta   90.00
_cell.angle_gamma   90.00
#
_symmetry.space_group_name_H-M   'P 1'
#
loop_
_entity.id
_entity.type
_entity.pdbx_description
1 polymer ?
#
loop_
_entity_poly.entity_id
_entity_poly.type
_entity_poly.pdbx_seq_one_letter_code
_entity_poly.pdbx_strand_id
1 'polypeptide(L)'
;MSAAAFVLLLAITNPAIDMDGYLRVATEAAAYRQSHRVTEDEFLRMSAEPGTIVLDARSREKYDLMHIRGAINLSFPDIAVESLAEALPDRNARILIYCNNNFRNEPEAFPSKMPAASLNVSTYISLYTYGYRNVYELGPYVDAKHTRLTLEPTRR
;
A
#
# COMPACT_ATOMS: atom_id res chain seq x y z
N MET A 1 50.83 5.80 32.28
CA MET A 1 49.50 5.29 32.59
C MET A 1 48.52 6.02 31.69
N SER A 2 48.02 5.27 30.68
CA SER A 2 47.11 5.83 29.68
C SER A 2 45.66 5.67 30.18
N ALA A 3 44.96 6.78 30.41
CA ALA A 3 43.55 6.77 30.75
C ALA A 3 42.75 6.52 29.47
N ALA A 4 42.23 5.32 29.31
CA ALA A 4 41.28 5.01 28.28
C ALA A 4 39.97 5.78 28.59
N ALA A 5 39.64 6.79 27.77
CA ALA A 5 38.39 7.48 27.83
C ALA A 5 37.30 6.53 27.30
N PHE A 6 36.46 5.98 28.17
CA PHE A 6 35.20 5.32 27.81
C PHE A 6 34.24 6.38 27.34
N VAL A 7 34.07 6.51 26.02
CA VAL A 7 32.98 7.30 25.46
C VAL A 7 31.70 6.47 25.65
N LEU A 8 30.91 6.81 26.65
CA LEU A 8 29.57 6.27 26.84
C LEU A 8 28.69 6.82 25.70
N LEU A 9 28.54 6.05 24.64
CA LEU A 9 27.54 6.36 23.61
C LEU A 9 26.18 6.20 24.25
N LEU A 10 25.59 7.31 24.70
CA LEU A 10 24.18 7.34 25.09
C LEU A 10 23.37 6.95 23.84
N ALA A 11 22.89 5.73 23.78
CA ALA A 11 22.00 5.29 22.73
C ALA A 11 20.75 6.17 22.73
N ILE A 12 20.58 6.97 21.68
CA ILE A 12 19.36 7.75 21.47
C ILE A 12 18.30 6.72 21.04
N THR A 13 17.49 6.25 21.99
CA THR A 13 16.44 5.27 21.75
C THR A 13 15.08 5.93 21.83
N ASN A 14 14.24 5.68 20.83
CA ASN A 14 12.82 6.00 20.84
C ASN A 14 12.04 4.68 20.67
N PRO A 15 11.37 4.17 21.73
CA PRO A 15 10.67 2.90 21.66
C PRO A 15 9.45 2.91 20.73
N ALA A 16 9.02 4.10 20.28
CA ALA A 16 7.96 4.24 19.30
C ALA A 16 8.45 4.17 17.84
N ILE A 17 9.77 4.01 17.61
CA ILE A 17 10.37 3.88 16.28
C ILE A 17 11.24 2.63 16.28
N ASP A 18 10.77 1.57 15.57
CA ASP A 18 11.41 0.25 15.53
C ASP A 18 11.85 -0.11 14.10
N MET A 19 13.08 0.27 13.74
CA MET A 19 13.66 -0.07 12.43
C MET A 19 13.89 -1.57 12.28
N ASP A 20 14.36 -2.25 13.32
CA ASP A 20 14.64 -3.69 13.27
C ASP A 20 13.34 -4.49 13.13
N GLY A 21 12.29 -4.06 13.84
CA GLY A 21 10.94 -4.59 13.69
C GLY A 21 10.39 -4.37 12.29
N TYR A 22 10.57 -3.17 11.72
CA TYR A 22 10.17 -2.87 10.34
C TYR A 22 10.87 -3.81 9.35
N LEU A 23 12.19 -3.99 9.42
CA LEU A 23 12.94 -4.85 8.50
C LEU A 23 12.50 -6.31 8.60
N ARG A 24 12.25 -6.81 9.81
CA ARG A 24 11.72 -8.16 10.02
C ARG A 24 10.36 -8.33 9.36
N VAL A 25 9.40 -7.44 9.67
CA VAL A 25 8.05 -7.49 9.11
C VAL A 25 8.06 -7.30 7.60
N ALA A 26 8.91 -6.40 7.07
CA ALA A 26 9.05 -6.19 5.63
C ALA A 26 9.53 -7.47 4.92
N THR A 27 10.45 -8.22 5.53
CA THR A 27 10.94 -9.50 4.98
C THR A 27 9.83 -10.55 4.96
N GLU A 28 9.08 -10.68 6.05
CA GLU A 28 7.94 -11.60 6.14
C GLU A 28 6.84 -11.23 5.12
N ALA A 29 6.47 -9.94 5.07
CA ALA A 29 5.48 -9.43 4.13
C ALA A 29 5.92 -9.64 2.67
N ALA A 30 7.20 -9.46 2.35
CA ALA A 30 7.72 -9.67 1.00
C ALA A 30 7.57 -11.13 0.55
N ALA A 31 7.84 -12.10 1.44
CA ALA A 31 7.66 -13.51 1.14
C ALA A 31 6.17 -13.85 0.94
N TYR A 32 5.32 -13.37 1.82
CA TYR A 32 3.86 -13.60 1.77
C TYR A 32 3.22 -13.00 0.51
N ARG A 33 3.65 -11.79 0.14
CA ARG A 33 3.16 -11.02 -1.01
C ARG A 33 3.38 -11.74 -2.34
N GLN A 34 4.37 -12.62 -2.48
CA GLN A 34 4.66 -13.29 -3.76
C GLN A 34 3.46 -14.04 -4.33
N SER A 35 2.67 -14.70 -3.48
CA SER A 35 1.45 -15.41 -3.87
C SER A 35 0.18 -14.52 -3.90
N HIS A 36 0.32 -13.23 -3.58
CA HIS A 36 -0.80 -12.28 -3.47
C HIS A 36 -0.71 -11.15 -4.51
N ARG A 37 0.08 -11.36 -5.57
CA ARG A 37 0.10 -10.49 -6.75
C ARG A 37 -0.78 -11.11 -7.81
N VAL A 38 -1.79 -10.37 -8.27
CA VAL A 38 -2.80 -10.87 -9.19
C VAL A 38 -2.72 -10.19 -10.56
N THR A 39 -3.18 -10.87 -11.58
CA THR A 39 -3.35 -10.33 -12.92
C THR A 39 -4.47 -9.29 -12.94
N GLU A 40 -4.57 -8.52 -14.03
CA GLU A 40 -5.68 -7.57 -14.23
C GLU A 40 -7.04 -8.28 -14.24
N ASP A 41 -7.14 -9.44 -14.86
CA ASP A 41 -8.39 -10.22 -14.93
C ASP A 41 -8.81 -10.77 -13.57
N GLU A 42 -7.86 -11.25 -12.79
CA GLU A 42 -8.11 -11.70 -11.41
C GLU A 42 -8.52 -10.53 -10.52
N PHE A 43 -7.84 -9.38 -10.66
CA PHE A 43 -8.19 -8.17 -9.91
C PHE A 43 -9.63 -7.74 -10.20
N LEU A 44 -10.02 -7.70 -11.49
CA LEU A 44 -11.40 -7.39 -11.91
C LEU A 44 -12.41 -8.36 -11.32
N ARG A 45 -12.14 -9.67 -11.46
CA ARG A 45 -13.03 -10.71 -10.91
C ARG A 45 -13.19 -10.56 -9.39
N MET A 46 -12.07 -10.42 -8.69
CA MET A 46 -12.07 -10.29 -7.22
C MET A 46 -12.75 -9.00 -6.75
N SER A 47 -12.57 -7.88 -7.46
CA SER A 47 -13.20 -6.60 -7.11
C SER A 47 -14.73 -6.63 -7.22
N ALA A 48 -15.28 -7.52 -8.03
CA ALA A 48 -16.72 -7.71 -8.18
C ALA A 48 -17.34 -8.63 -7.11
N GLU A 49 -16.52 -9.33 -6.33
CA GLU A 49 -17.00 -10.24 -5.30
C GLU A 49 -17.47 -9.47 -4.05
N PRO A 50 -18.63 -9.81 -3.48
CA PRO A 50 -19.14 -9.15 -2.27
C PRO A 50 -18.12 -9.19 -1.11
N GLY A 51 -18.00 -8.08 -0.39
CA GLY A 51 -17.08 -7.95 0.75
C GLY A 51 -15.63 -7.68 0.37
N THR A 52 -15.30 -7.57 -0.93
CA THR A 52 -13.98 -7.13 -1.39
C THR A 52 -13.88 -5.61 -1.36
N ILE A 53 -12.80 -5.10 -0.83
CA ILE A 53 -12.50 -3.67 -0.76
C ILE A 53 -11.33 -3.38 -1.69
N VAL A 54 -11.50 -2.43 -2.62
CA VAL A 54 -10.41 -1.88 -3.42
C VAL A 54 -9.90 -0.64 -2.70
N LEU A 55 -8.64 -0.65 -2.30
CA LEU A 55 -8.00 0.42 -1.53
C LEU A 55 -6.99 1.17 -2.38
N ASP A 56 -7.17 2.48 -2.46
CA ASP A 56 -6.23 3.43 -3.06
C ASP A 56 -5.50 4.20 -1.95
N ALA A 57 -4.20 3.93 -1.80
CA ALA A 57 -3.38 4.59 -0.79
C ALA A 57 -2.66 5.87 -1.30
N ARG A 58 -2.99 6.35 -2.51
CA ARG A 58 -2.47 7.62 -3.02
C ARG A 58 -3.07 8.81 -2.27
N SER A 59 -2.49 9.99 -2.49
CA SER A 59 -3.09 11.22 -1.96
C SER A 59 -4.52 11.41 -2.46
N ARG A 60 -5.34 12.07 -1.67
CA ARG A 60 -6.72 12.41 -2.02
C ARG A 60 -6.80 13.15 -3.36
N GLU A 61 -5.87 14.06 -3.63
CA GLU A 61 -5.79 14.78 -4.90
C GLU A 61 -5.67 13.82 -6.10
N LYS A 62 -4.76 12.83 -6.02
CA LYS A 62 -4.54 11.87 -7.11
C LYS A 62 -5.69 10.89 -7.28
N TYR A 63 -6.31 10.50 -6.18
CA TYR A 63 -7.55 9.71 -6.19
C TYR A 63 -8.69 10.49 -6.88
N ASP A 64 -8.89 11.76 -6.54
CA ASP A 64 -9.97 12.57 -7.11
C ASP A 64 -9.79 12.84 -8.60
N LEU A 65 -8.54 12.93 -9.09
CA LEU A 65 -8.26 13.03 -10.53
C LEU A 65 -8.71 11.76 -11.28
N MET A 66 -8.35 10.60 -10.78
CA MET A 66 -8.67 9.33 -11.41
C MET A 66 -8.40 8.17 -10.47
N HIS A 67 -9.35 7.26 -10.29
CA HIS A 67 -9.22 6.05 -9.49
C HIS A 67 -9.98 4.88 -10.12
N ILE A 68 -9.70 3.65 -9.67
CA ILE A 68 -10.50 2.48 -10.07
C ILE A 68 -11.89 2.62 -9.47
N ARG A 69 -12.93 2.47 -10.31
CA ARG A 69 -14.34 2.55 -9.87
C ARG A 69 -14.61 1.67 -8.66
N GLY A 70 -15.24 2.26 -7.65
CA GLY A 70 -15.57 1.57 -6.39
C GLY A 70 -14.43 1.49 -5.39
N ALA A 71 -13.25 2.01 -5.71
CA ALA A 71 -12.17 2.10 -4.74
C ALA A 71 -12.49 3.11 -3.63
N ILE A 72 -12.05 2.80 -2.41
CA ILE A 72 -12.00 3.76 -1.32
C ILE A 72 -10.61 4.38 -1.23
N ASN A 73 -10.51 5.60 -0.72
CA ASN A 73 -9.24 6.27 -0.51
C ASN A 73 -8.89 6.35 0.96
N LEU A 74 -7.73 5.80 1.33
CA LEU A 74 -7.06 6.04 2.59
C LEU A 74 -5.59 6.33 2.26
N SER A 75 -5.22 7.60 2.26
CA SER A 75 -3.85 8.03 1.92
C SER A 75 -2.82 7.37 2.83
N PHE A 76 -1.70 6.93 2.26
CA PHE A 76 -0.67 6.21 2.99
C PHE A 76 -0.20 6.91 4.28
N PRO A 77 0.01 8.25 4.32
CA PRO A 77 0.38 8.95 5.55
C PRO A 77 -0.70 8.89 6.65
N ASP A 78 -1.94 8.63 6.27
CA ASP A 78 -3.09 8.59 7.20
C ASP A 78 -3.38 7.17 7.70
N ILE A 79 -2.60 6.17 7.29
CA ILE A 79 -2.74 4.80 7.76
C ILE A 79 -2.33 4.72 9.24
N ALA A 80 -3.32 4.54 10.11
CA ALA A 80 -3.18 4.41 11.55
C ALA A 80 -4.19 3.40 12.09
N VAL A 81 -4.16 3.10 13.38
CA VAL A 81 -5.08 2.13 14.01
C VAL A 81 -6.54 2.55 13.82
N GLU A 82 -6.83 3.83 14.09
CA GLU A 82 -8.19 4.37 14.05
C GLU A 82 -8.72 4.45 12.62
N SER A 83 -7.93 4.98 11.69
CA SER A 83 -8.34 5.12 10.29
C SER A 83 -8.53 3.76 9.59
N LEU A 84 -7.71 2.77 9.96
CA LEU A 84 -7.89 1.39 9.48
C LEU A 84 -9.15 0.74 10.08
N ALA A 85 -9.43 0.97 11.35
CA ALA A 85 -10.65 0.45 11.98
C ALA A 85 -11.93 1.03 11.34
N GLU A 86 -11.88 2.26 10.85
CA GLU A 86 -12.97 2.91 10.14
C GLU A 86 -13.08 2.42 8.69
N ALA A 87 -11.98 2.46 7.95
CA ALA A 87 -11.98 2.15 6.51
C ALA A 87 -12.03 0.65 6.21
N LEU A 88 -11.41 -0.18 7.06
CA LEU A 88 -11.24 -1.62 6.91
C LEU A 88 -11.61 -2.35 8.22
N PRO A 89 -12.86 -2.30 8.67
CA PRO A 89 -13.26 -2.79 10.00
C PRO A 89 -13.11 -4.32 10.16
N ASP A 90 -13.22 -5.07 9.07
CA ASP A 90 -12.99 -6.52 9.08
C ASP A 90 -11.57 -6.84 8.60
N ARG A 91 -10.74 -7.33 9.50
CA ARG A 91 -9.35 -7.74 9.19
C ARG A 91 -9.25 -8.96 8.28
N ASN A 92 -10.33 -9.71 8.10
CA ASN A 92 -10.39 -10.86 7.19
C ASN A 92 -10.97 -10.48 5.83
N ALA A 93 -11.51 -9.27 5.67
CA ALA A 93 -11.98 -8.80 4.38
C ALA A 93 -10.89 -8.90 3.33
N ARG A 94 -11.26 -9.23 2.09
CA ARG A 94 -10.34 -9.18 0.97
C ARG A 94 -10.08 -7.73 0.60
N ILE A 95 -8.81 -7.36 0.57
CA ILE A 95 -8.35 -6.02 0.22
C ILE A 95 -7.53 -6.12 -1.06
N LEU A 96 -7.90 -5.35 -2.07
CA LEU A 96 -7.15 -5.22 -3.32
C LEU A 96 -6.47 -3.86 -3.33
N ILE A 97 -5.15 -3.82 -3.49
CA ILE A 97 -4.40 -2.57 -3.55
C ILE A 97 -3.84 -2.31 -4.94
N TYR A 98 -3.72 -1.05 -5.29
CA TYR A 98 -3.03 -0.55 -6.47
C TYR A 98 -2.39 0.81 -6.17
N CYS A 99 -1.47 1.25 -7.03
CA CYS A 99 -0.84 2.57 -6.87
C CYS A 99 -0.45 3.20 -8.21
N ASN A 100 0.28 4.32 -8.13
CA ASN A 100 0.79 5.03 -9.30
C ASN A 100 1.54 4.14 -10.28
N ASN A 101 2.40 3.24 -9.75
CA ASN A 101 3.29 2.42 -10.57
C ASN A 101 2.58 1.24 -11.27
N ASN A 102 1.27 1.11 -11.09
CA ASN A 102 0.49 0.16 -11.88
C ASN A 102 0.06 0.72 -13.24
N PHE A 103 0.06 2.04 -13.42
CA PHE A 103 -0.52 2.68 -14.60
C PHE A 103 0.51 3.52 -15.37
N ARG A 104 0.48 3.43 -16.70
CA ARG A 104 1.20 4.29 -17.64
C ARG A 104 0.22 5.09 -18.49
N ASN A 105 0.73 6.12 -19.17
CA ASN A 105 0.01 6.99 -20.10
C ASN A 105 -1.03 7.92 -19.46
N GLU A 106 -0.99 8.09 -18.14
CA GLU A 106 -1.74 9.08 -17.34
C GLU A 106 -0.88 9.66 -16.20
N PRO A 107 0.20 10.40 -16.53
CA PRO A 107 1.19 10.84 -15.53
C PRO A 107 0.65 11.87 -14.53
N GLU A 108 -0.43 12.57 -14.85
CA GLU A 108 -1.06 13.53 -13.93
C GLU A 108 -1.74 12.79 -12.76
N ALA A 109 -2.54 11.80 -13.05
CA ALA A 109 -3.21 11.00 -12.04
C ALA A 109 -2.29 9.94 -11.41
N PHE A 110 -1.40 9.33 -12.21
CA PHE A 110 -0.50 8.26 -11.81
C PHE A 110 0.98 8.62 -12.03
N PRO A 111 1.52 9.61 -11.30
CA PRO A 111 2.93 9.97 -11.43
C PRO A 111 3.82 8.81 -10.96
N SER A 112 4.76 8.39 -11.81
CA SER A 112 5.67 7.27 -11.52
C SER A 112 6.58 7.58 -10.33
N LYS A 113 6.78 6.59 -9.48
CA LYS A 113 7.75 6.59 -8.38
C LYS A 113 8.89 5.60 -8.68
N MET A 114 10.02 5.80 -8.03
CA MET A 114 11.08 4.78 -8.02
C MET A 114 10.48 3.42 -7.57
N PRO A 115 10.85 2.30 -8.22
CA PRO A 115 10.23 1.00 -7.91
C PRO A 115 10.28 0.63 -6.43
N ALA A 116 11.40 0.86 -5.75
CA ALA A 116 11.54 0.60 -4.31
C ALA A 116 10.73 1.55 -3.42
N ALA A 117 10.30 2.70 -3.95
CA ALA A 117 9.45 3.69 -3.28
C ALA A 117 7.98 3.62 -3.76
N SER A 118 7.61 2.55 -4.45
CA SER A 118 6.24 2.30 -4.87
C SER A 118 5.30 2.21 -3.67
N LEU A 119 4.15 2.90 -3.74
CA LEU A 119 3.18 2.88 -2.65
C LEU A 119 2.61 1.48 -2.40
N ASN A 120 2.54 0.59 -3.40
CA ASN A 120 2.13 -0.79 -3.16
C ASN A 120 3.05 -1.50 -2.17
N VAL A 121 4.37 -1.27 -2.28
CA VAL A 121 5.34 -1.87 -1.34
C VAL A 121 5.07 -1.40 0.08
N SER A 122 5.00 -0.08 0.27
CA SER A 122 4.80 0.51 1.61
C SER A 122 3.42 0.17 2.18
N THR A 123 2.36 0.24 1.36
CA THR A 123 0.99 -0.08 1.76
C THR A 123 0.85 -1.55 2.16
N TYR A 124 1.44 -2.46 1.37
CA TYR A 124 1.39 -3.90 1.67
C TYR A 124 2.06 -4.21 3.01
N ILE A 125 3.28 -3.68 3.24
CA ILE A 125 4.01 -3.86 4.51
C ILE A 125 3.21 -3.26 5.67
N SER A 126 2.63 -2.08 5.51
CA SER A 126 1.82 -1.45 6.55
C SER A 126 0.58 -2.29 6.89
N LEU A 127 -0.22 -2.69 5.91
CA LEU A 127 -1.39 -3.53 6.15
C LEU A 127 -1.00 -4.84 6.83
N TYR A 128 0.11 -5.46 6.39
CA TYR A 128 0.65 -6.66 7.02
C TYR A 128 1.05 -6.43 8.49
N THR A 129 1.68 -5.29 8.79
CA THR A 129 2.07 -4.87 10.15
C THR A 129 0.85 -4.72 11.05
N TYR A 130 -0.25 -4.15 10.53
CA TYR A 130 -1.50 -3.99 11.26
C TYR A 130 -2.37 -5.27 11.31
N GLY A 131 -1.87 -6.40 10.79
CA GLY A 131 -2.51 -7.71 10.93
C GLY A 131 -3.47 -8.10 9.79
N TYR A 132 -3.57 -7.32 8.73
CA TYR A 132 -4.32 -7.70 7.52
C TYR A 132 -3.52 -8.71 6.71
N ARG A 133 -4.12 -9.84 6.38
CA ARG A 133 -3.45 -10.94 5.64
C ARG A 133 -4.10 -11.24 4.29
N ASN A 134 -5.38 -10.94 4.13
CA ASN A 134 -6.13 -11.16 2.89
C ASN A 134 -5.97 -9.98 1.92
N VAL A 135 -4.71 -9.56 1.70
CA VAL A 135 -4.34 -8.41 0.88
C VAL A 135 -3.72 -8.88 -0.43
N TYR A 136 -4.26 -8.42 -1.54
CA TYR A 136 -3.76 -8.71 -2.89
C TYR A 136 -3.40 -7.41 -3.60
N GLU A 137 -2.41 -7.46 -4.47
CA GLU A 137 -2.04 -6.28 -5.25
C GLU A 137 -2.19 -6.51 -6.74
N LEU A 138 -2.59 -5.47 -7.47
CA LEU A 138 -2.50 -5.44 -8.92
C LEU A 138 -1.04 -5.60 -9.32
N GLY A 139 -0.70 -6.72 -9.98
CA GLY A 139 0.68 -7.06 -10.32
C GLY A 139 1.23 -6.36 -11.56
N PRO A 140 0.47 -6.25 -12.66
CA PRO A 140 1.00 -5.76 -13.93
C PRO A 140 1.13 -4.23 -13.98
N TYR A 141 1.97 -3.77 -14.93
CA TYR A 141 2.05 -2.38 -15.37
C TYR A 141 1.15 -2.20 -16.58
N VAL A 142 -0.04 -1.63 -16.38
CA VAL A 142 -1.10 -1.52 -17.39
C VAL A 142 -1.16 -0.13 -18.03
N ASP A 143 -1.69 -0.07 -19.24
CA ASP A 143 -1.95 1.19 -19.92
C ASP A 143 -3.29 1.75 -19.47
N ALA A 144 -3.29 2.91 -18.81
CA ALA A 144 -4.49 3.55 -18.29
C ALA A 144 -5.57 3.82 -19.37
N LYS A 145 -5.14 3.97 -20.64
CA LYS A 145 -6.03 4.24 -21.78
C LYS A 145 -6.63 2.96 -22.38
N HIS A 146 -6.06 1.79 -22.09
CA HIS A 146 -6.45 0.52 -22.69
C HIS A 146 -6.73 -0.58 -21.64
N THR A 147 -6.66 -0.24 -20.34
CA THR A 147 -6.97 -1.16 -19.26
C THR A 147 -8.45 -1.56 -19.29
N ARG A 148 -8.74 -2.77 -18.82
CA ARG A 148 -10.12 -3.25 -18.60
C ARG A 148 -10.69 -2.76 -17.26
N LEU A 149 -9.84 -2.22 -16.37
CA LEU A 149 -10.24 -1.56 -15.14
C LEU A 149 -10.97 -0.26 -15.48
N THR A 150 -12.15 -0.06 -14.93
CA THR A 150 -12.85 1.20 -15.12
C THR A 150 -12.20 2.28 -14.25
N LEU A 151 -11.55 3.24 -14.89
CA LEU A 151 -10.97 4.41 -14.25
C LEU A 151 -11.94 5.58 -14.35
N GLU A 152 -12.16 6.29 -13.26
CA GLU A 152 -13.06 7.45 -13.22
C GLU A 152 -12.57 8.52 -12.22
N PRO A 153 -12.87 9.80 -12.47
CA PRO A 153 -12.64 10.86 -11.48
C PRO A 153 -13.70 10.81 -10.38
N THR A 154 -13.40 11.40 -9.23
CA THR A 154 -14.43 11.67 -8.22
C THR A 154 -15.45 12.65 -8.80
N ARG A 155 -16.71 12.25 -8.85
CA ARG A 155 -17.79 13.16 -9.28
C ARG A 155 -17.97 14.25 -8.22
N ARG A 156 -17.89 15.50 -8.65
CA ARG A 156 -18.18 16.67 -7.82
C ARG A 156 -19.68 16.89 -7.73
#